data_c00237e70f34161decd281378fb4cf00
#
_entry.id   c00237e70f34161decd281378fb4cf00
#
_cell.length_a   1.000
_cell.length_b   1.000
_cell.length_c   1.000
_cell.angle_alpha   90.00
_cell.angle_beta   90.00
_cell.angle_gamma   90.00
#
_symmetry.space_group_name_H-M   'P 1'
#
loop_
_entity.id
_entity.type
_entity.pdbx_description
1 polymer ?
#
loop_
_entity_poly.entity_id
_entity_poly.type
_entity_poly.pdbx_seq_one_letter_code
_entity_poly.pdbx_strand_id
1 'polypeptide(L)'
;MKKVILVIIIMLLLPYILIKITDKKETKILGIIHNEKTIRVYRSESKKVEKIPFEEYIVGVIAGEMPLYFKEEALKAQAVASRSYALKRMEYNKNKNYDVVDNTNNQVYLDNDYLKKAWGNNYIANINKIRKVVNDTSCEYLDYNNSVVDAFFFSTSTGKTENSIDVFNISLPYLKSVSSEWDQNVSPVFYDFYTFTLESFYKKLNIKYYCLK
;
A
#
# COMPACT_ATOMS: atom_id res chain seq x y z
N MET A 1 31.13 -17.35 -48.08
CA MET A 1 30.06 -18.02 -47.29
C MET A 1 30.40 -18.12 -45.80
N LYS A 2 31.48 -18.74 -45.33
CA LYS A 2 31.81 -18.89 -43.88
C LYS A 2 31.87 -17.57 -43.09
N LYS A 3 32.45 -16.50 -43.67
CA LYS A 3 32.52 -15.16 -43.02
C LYS A 3 31.14 -14.52 -42.85
N VAL A 4 30.22 -14.67 -43.80
CA VAL A 4 28.85 -14.14 -43.71
C VAL A 4 28.04 -14.87 -42.63
N ILE A 5 28.18 -16.20 -42.56
CA ILE A 5 27.52 -17.00 -41.52
C ILE A 5 28.00 -16.59 -40.13
N LEU A 6 29.30 -16.36 -39.95
CA LEU A 6 29.86 -15.90 -38.69
C LEU A 6 29.30 -14.55 -38.26
N VAL A 7 29.16 -13.58 -39.18
CA VAL A 7 28.56 -12.26 -38.88
C VAL A 7 27.10 -12.39 -38.46
N ILE A 8 26.32 -13.25 -39.13
CA ILE A 8 24.92 -13.50 -38.77
C ILE A 8 24.82 -14.11 -37.36
N ILE A 9 25.68 -15.07 -37.02
CA ILE A 9 25.71 -15.69 -35.70
C ILE A 9 26.06 -14.65 -34.61
N ILE A 10 27.04 -13.78 -34.85
CA ILE A 10 27.40 -12.71 -33.93
C ILE A 10 26.23 -11.73 -33.76
N MET A 11 25.56 -11.32 -34.84
CA MET A 11 24.40 -10.42 -34.81
C MET A 11 23.22 -11.00 -33.98
N LEU A 12 23.01 -12.30 -34.01
CA LEU A 12 21.97 -12.99 -33.27
C LEU A 12 22.36 -13.23 -31.79
N LEU A 13 23.61 -13.52 -31.51
CA LEU A 13 24.09 -13.82 -30.15
C LEU A 13 24.41 -12.56 -29.35
N LEU A 14 24.83 -11.47 -29.98
CA LEU A 14 25.21 -10.25 -29.30
C LEU A 14 24.06 -9.65 -28.45
N PRO A 15 22.80 -9.51 -28.94
CA PRO A 15 21.69 -9.05 -28.14
C PRO A 15 21.38 -9.98 -26.95
N TYR A 16 21.46 -11.30 -27.18
CA TYR A 16 21.24 -12.29 -26.12
C TYR A 16 22.30 -12.21 -25.01
N ILE A 17 23.56 -12.04 -25.38
CA ILE A 17 24.70 -11.88 -24.46
C ILE A 17 24.55 -10.55 -23.70
N LEU A 18 24.20 -9.46 -24.39
CA LEU A 18 23.97 -8.15 -23.78
C LEU A 18 22.81 -8.19 -22.76
N ILE A 19 21.69 -8.84 -23.10
CA ILE A 19 20.56 -9.01 -22.17
C ILE A 19 21.03 -9.81 -20.94
N LYS A 20 21.77 -10.91 -21.10
CA LYS A 20 22.29 -11.67 -19.96
C LYS A 20 23.30 -10.92 -19.10
N ILE A 21 24.09 -10.03 -19.68
CA ILE A 21 25.07 -9.21 -18.94
C ILE A 21 24.36 -8.06 -18.20
N THR A 22 23.31 -7.50 -18.78
CA THR A 22 22.54 -6.42 -18.17
C THR A 22 21.51 -6.94 -17.15
N ASP A 23 21.09 -8.20 -17.25
CA ASP A 23 20.17 -8.84 -16.31
C ASP A 23 20.92 -9.26 -15.02
N LYS A 24 21.61 -8.31 -14.40
CA LYS A 24 22.17 -8.50 -13.07
C LYS A 24 21.00 -8.64 -12.09
N LYS A 25 20.64 -9.87 -11.77
CA LYS A 25 19.73 -10.17 -10.68
C LYS A 25 20.26 -9.46 -9.45
N GLU A 26 19.49 -8.52 -8.89
CA GLU A 26 19.83 -7.93 -7.61
C GLU A 26 19.98 -9.04 -6.58
N THR A 27 21.17 -9.14 -5.99
CA THR A 27 21.48 -10.18 -5.02
C THR A 27 21.54 -9.63 -3.60
N LYS A 28 21.53 -8.29 -3.47
CA LYS A 28 21.67 -7.61 -2.18
C LYS A 28 20.43 -6.73 -1.91
N ILE A 29 19.94 -6.82 -0.68
CA ILE A 29 18.84 -5.97 -0.21
C ILE A 29 19.36 -4.55 0.00
N LEU A 30 18.65 -3.56 -0.55
CA LEU A 30 18.93 -2.15 -0.36
C LEU A 30 18.74 -1.79 1.13
N GLY A 31 19.68 -1.06 1.71
CA GLY A 31 19.54 -0.52 3.06
C GLY A 31 18.41 0.55 3.12
N ILE A 32 17.77 0.65 4.28
CA ILE A 32 16.83 1.74 4.59
C ILE A 32 17.59 2.86 5.30
N ILE A 33 17.25 4.11 4.98
CA ILE A 33 17.70 5.27 5.74
C ILE A 33 16.94 5.26 7.08
N HIS A 34 17.63 4.84 8.15
CA HIS A 34 17.02 4.80 9.47
C HIS A 34 17.12 6.17 10.14
N ASN A 35 15.98 6.65 10.64
CA ASN A 35 15.94 7.53 11.79
C ASN A 35 15.82 6.65 13.05
N GLU A 36 16.22 7.15 14.21
CA GLU A 36 16.17 6.39 15.48
C GLU A 36 14.71 6.12 15.95
N LYS A 37 13.70 6.59 15.22
CA LYS A 37 12.31 6.44 15.58
C LYS A 37 11.85 5.01 15.40
N THR A 38 11.09 4.51 16.37
CA THR A 38 10.39 3.22 16.30
C THR A 38 8.91 3.40 16.49
N ILE A 39 8.11 2.50 15.92
CA ILE A 39 6.66 2.43 16.09
C ILE A 39 6.28 1.14 16.83
N ARG A 40 5.29 1.21 17.72
CA ARG A 40 4.76 0.06 18.46
C ARG A 40 3.58 -0.50 17.70
N VAL A 41 3.75 -1.71 17.14
CA VAL A 41 2.74 -2.38 16.29
C VAL A 41 2.14 -3.54 17.08
N TYR A 42 0.83 -3.52 17.28
CA TYR A 42 0.10 -4.68 17.80
C TYR A 42 -0.12 -5.68 16.67
N ARG A 43 0.49 -6.88 16.80
CA ARG A 43 0.38 -7.97 15.83
C ARG A 43 -0.90 -8.76 16.10
N SER A 44 -1.84 -8.71 15.15
CA SER A 44 -3.17 -9.31 15.29
C SER A 44 -3.14 -10.82 15.46
N GLU A 45 -2.19 -11.52 14.82
CA GLU A 45 -2.03 -12.96 14.87
C GLU A 45 -1.40 -13.40 16.21
N SER A 46 -0.21 -12.87 16.53
CA SER A 46 0.54 -13.27 17.74
C SER A 46 0.01 -12.64 19.03
N LYS A 47 -0.88 -11.64 18.95
CA LYS A 47 -1.41 -10.85 20.09
C LYS A 47 -0.32 -10.15 20.90
N LYS A 48 0.81 -9.81 20.29
CA LYS A 48 1.95 -9.15 20.92
C LYS A 48 2.18 -7.77 20.32
N VAL A 49 2.84 -6.92 21.09
CA VAL A 49 3.30 -5.61 20.62
C VAL A 49 4.78 -5.73 20.24
N GLU A 50 5.09 -5.35 19.01
CA GLU A 50 6.45 -5.30 18.49
C GLU A 50 6.89 -3.85 18.31
N LYS A 51 8.15 -3.55 18.62
CA LYS A 51 8.79 -2.28 18.27
C LYS A 51 9.55 -2.47 16.97
N ILE A 52 9.13 -1.74 15.95
CA ILE A 52 9.67 -1.83 14.59
C ILE A 52 10.33 -0.49 14.24
N PRO A 53 11.52 -0.47 13.61
CA PRO A 53 12.08 0.76 13.05
C PRO A 53 11.07 1.42 12.11
N PHE A 54 10.85 2.73 12.27
CA PHE A 54 9.72 3.41 11.66
C PHE A 54 9.67 3.29 10.13
N GLU A 55 10.80 3.48 9.45
CA GLU A 55 10.84 3.36 7.98
C GLU A 55 10.72 1.89 7.52
N GLU A 56 11.16 0.90 8.30
CA GLU A 56 10.89 -0.53 8.00
C GLU A 56 9.39 -0.86 8.15
N TYR A 57 8.71 -0.22 9.10
CA TYR A 57 7.26 -0.32 9.17
C TYR A 57 6.60 0.24 7.89
N ILE A 58 7.04 1.40 7.40
CA ILE A 58 6.52 1.97 6.13
C ILE A 58 6.77 1.02 4.95
N VAL A 59 7.93 0.37 4.87
CA VAL A 59 8.20 -0.68 3.86
C VAL A 59 7.15 -1.79 3.91
N GLY A 60 6.86 -2.32 5.09
CA GLY A 60 5.86 -3.38 5.27
C GLY A 60 4.44 -2.93 4.97
N VAL A 61 4.10 -1.66 5.26
CA VAL A 61 2.80 -1.07 4.91
C VAL A 61 2.64 -0.92 3.40
N ILE A 62 3.64 -0.39 2.69
CA ILE A 62 3.57 -0.31 1.22
C ILE A 62 3.37 -1.70 0.59
N ALA A 63 4.07 -2.70 1.12
CA ALA A 63 3.92 -4.08 0.65
C ALA A 63 2.51 -4.65 0.88
N GLY A 64 1.83 -4.21 1.94
CA GLY A 64 0.49 -4.66 2.30
C GLY A 64 -0.64 -3.90 1.61
N GLU A 65 -0.43 -2.61 1.32
CA GLU A 65 -1.48 -1.71 0.83
C GLU A 65 -1.46 -1.50 -0.69
N MET A 66 -0.28 -1.67 -1.33
CA MET A 66 -0.12 -1.31 -2.74
C MET A 66 0.36 -2.46 -3.61
N PRO A 67 -0.32 -2.74 -4.73
CA PRO A 67 0.20 -3.65 -5.76
C PRO A 67 1.52 -3.13 -6.34
N LEU A 68 2.54 -4.00 -6.37
CA LEU A 68 3.89 -3.64 -6.82
C LEU A 68 3.99 -3.23 -8.31
N TYR A 69 2.99 -3.56 -9.14
CA TYR A 69 2.96 -3.15 -10.55
C TYR A 69 2.64 -1.66 -10.73
N PHE A 70 2.22 -0.96 -9.68
CA PHE A 70 2.00 0.48 -9.75
C PHE A 70 3.30 1.22 -10.04
N LYS A 71 3.16 2.40 -10.66
CA LYS A 71 4.29 3.27 -10.97
C LYS A 71 4.96 3.74 -9.68
N GLU A 72 6.25 4.00 -9.76
CA GLU A 72 7.07 4.41 -8.62
C GLU A 72 6.52 5.65 -7.91
N GLU A 73 6.04 6.63 -8.66
CA GLU A 73 5.46 7.85 -8.10
C GLU A 73 4.17 7.60 -7.29
N ALA A 74 3.35 6.62 -7.69
CA ALA A 74 2.18 6.23 -6.91
C ALA A 74 2.59 5.54 -5.59
N LEU A 75 3.63 4.70 -5.63
CA LEU A 75 4.18 4.08 -4.42
C LEU A 75 4.81 5.13 -3.50
N LYS A 76 5.48 6.16 -4.03
CA LYS A 76 6.01 7.29 -3.26
C LYS A 76 4.90 8.09 -2.58
N ALA A 77 3.83 8.41 -3.30
CA ALA A 77 2.66 9.08 -2.73
C ALA A 77 2.06 8.28 -1.56
N GLN A 78 1.94 6.96 -1.72
CA GLN A 78 1.49 6.08 -0.64
C GLN A 78 2.46 6.07 0.54
N ALA A 79 3.79 6.09 0.30
CA ALA A 79 4.78 6.13 1.37
C ALA A 79 4.62 7.39 2.22
N VAL A 80 4.44 8.56 1.59
CA VAL A 80 4.20 9.83 2.29
C VAL A 80 2.87 9.81 3.06
N ALA A 81 1.80 9.31 2.46
CA ALA A 81 0.50 9.18 3.12
C ALA A 81 0.56 8.22 4.32
N SER A 82 1.15 7.04 4.14
CA SER A 82 1.28 6.02 5.19
C SER A 82 2.15 6.51 6.36
N ARG A 83 3.24 7.23 6.06
CA ARG A 83 4.11 7.85 7.07
C ARG A 83 3.35 8.90 7.87
N SER A 84 2.58 9.76 7.21
CA SER A 84 1.76 10.78 7.86
C SER A 84 0.72 10.16 8.78
N TYR A 85 -0.01 9.17 8.28
CA TYR A 85 -0.99 8.41 9.08
C TYR A 85 -0.33 7.78 10.33
N ALA A 86 0.79 7.08 10.15
CA ALA A 86 1.49 6.42 11.25
C ALA A 86 1.98 7.42 12.30
N LEU A 87 2.57 8.55 11.88
CA LEU A 87 2.99 9.63 12.78
C LEU A 87 1.80 10.17 13.59
N LYS A 88 0.66 10.37 12.94
CA LYS A 88 -0.56 10.86 13.60
C LYS A 88 -1.10 9.83 14.60
N ARG A 89 -1.09 8.54 14.27
CA ARG A 89 -1.46 7.46 15.22
C ARG A 89 -0.51 7.41 16.41
N MET A 90 0.79 7.56 16.22
CA MET A 90 1.75 7.65 17.32
C MET A 90 1.46 8.82 18.27
N GLU A 91 1.07 9.97 17.71
CA GLU A 91 0.67 11.14 18.51
C GLU A 91 -0.58 10.83 19.36
N TYR A 92 -1.64 10.29 18.75
CA TYR A 92 -2.89 9.96 19.46
C TYR A 92 -2.71 8.85 20.50
N ASN A 93 -1.83 7.92 20.24
CA ASN A 93 -1.65 6.71 21.05
C ASN A 93 -0.41 6.75 21.96
N LYS A 94 0.22 7.93 22.14
CA LYS A 94 1.46 8.08 22.95
C LYS A 94 1.35 7.46 24.36
N ASN A 95 0.17 7.51 24.96
CA ASN A 95 -0.10 6.97 26.30
C ASN A 95 -0.70 5.56 26.28
N LYS A 96 -0.82 4.91 25.12
CA LYS A 96 -1.32 3.54 24.97
C LYS A 96 -0.18 2.53 24.84
N ASN A 97 -0.51 1.25 24.97
CA ASN A 97 0.47 0.18 24.86
C ASN A 97 1.04 0.00 23.45
N TYR A 98 0.31 0.40 22.40
CA TYR A 98 0.72 0.35 21.00
C TYR A 98 0.22 1.58 20.24
N ASP A 99 0.84 1.84 19.10
CA ASP A 99 0.53 2.98 18.24
C ASP A 99 -0.47 2.60 17.14
N VAL A 100 -0.30 1.43 16.55
CA VAL A 100 -1.09 0.91 15.42
C VAL A 100 -1.33 -0.60 15.56
N VAL A 101 -2.33 -1.09 14.82
CA VAL A 101 -2.60 -2.51 14.59
C VAL A 101 -2.21 -2.84 13.14
N ASP A 102 -1.72 -4.06 12.89
CA ASP A 102 -1.18 -4.52 11.61
C ASP A 102 -2.21 -4.95 10.57
N ASN A 103 -3.46 -4.50 10.70
CA ASN A 103 -4.56 -4.88 9.82
C ASN A 103 -5.39 -3.67 9.38
N THR A 104 -6.52 -3.90 8.71
CA THR A 104 -7.42 -2.88 8.16
C THR A 104 -8.02 -1.91 9.19
N ASN A 105 -7.86 -2.14 10.50
CA ASN A 105 -8.25 -1.16 11.52
C ASN A 105 -7.32 0.07 11.53
N ASN A 106 -6.07 -0.11 11.07
CA ASN A 106 -5.13 0.99 10.82
C ASN A 106 -4.54 0.88 9.41
N GLN A 107 -3.43 0.16 9.26
CA GLN A 107 -2.73 -0.08 8.00
C GLN A 107 -2.29 -1.53 7.95
N VAL A 108 -2.51 -2.21 6.84
CA VAL A 108 -2.02 -3.57 6.66
C VAL A 108 -0.50 -3.56 6.63
N TYR A 109 0.11 -4.22 7.60
CA TYR A 109 1.56 -4.35 7.71
C TYR A 109 1.97 -5.80 7.50
N LEU A 110 2.86 -6.03 6.54
CA LEU A 110 3.45 -7.33 6.24
C LEU A 110 4.94 -7.34 6.62
N ASP A 111 5.35 -8.31 7.43
CA ASP A 111 6.75 -8.44 7.83
C ASP A 111 7.61 -9.12 6.77
N ASN A 112 8.93 -9.01 6.94
CA ASN A 112 9.89 -9.56 5.99
C ASN A 112 9.78 -11.09 5.82
N ASP A 113 9.40 -11.83 6.85
CA ASP A 113 9.32 -13.30 6.77
C ASP A 113 8.09 -13.73 5.97
N TYR A 114 6.98 -13.01 6.12
CA TYR A 114 5.82 -13.17 5.26
C TYR A 114 6.18 -12.84 3.80
N LEU A 115 6.83 -11.69 3.56
CA LEU A 115 7.19 -11.23 2.22
C LEU A 115 8.17 -12.16 1.50
N LYS A 116 9.14 -12.74 2.21
CA LYS A 116 10.05 -13.76 1.67
C LYS A 116 9.28 -14.97 1.16
N LYS A 117 8.32 -15.47 1.96
CA LYS A 117 7.47 -16.61 1.58
C LYS A 117 6.57 -16.27 0.38
N ALA A 118 5.91 -15.11 0.42
CA ALA A 118 4.95 -14.70 -0.61
C ALA A 118 5.61 -14.42 -1.96
N TRP A 119 6.79 -13.79 -1.97
CA TRP A 119 7.46 -13.38 -3.20
C TRP A 119 8.52 -14.35 -3.69
N GLY A 120 8.98 -15.27 -2.85
CA GLY A 120 9.96 -16.28 -3.22
C GLY A 120 11.18 -15.70 -3.94
N ASN A 121 11.44 -16.17 -5.17
CA ASN A 121 12.58 -15.72 -5.97
C ASN A 121 12.55 -14.23 -6.36
N ASN A 122 11.38 -13.59 -6.28
CA ASN A 122 11.21 -12.17 -6.60
C ASN A 122 11.38 -11.27 -5.37
N TYR A 123 11.60 -11.84 -4.18
CA TYR A 123 11.66 -11.09 -2.94
C TYR A 123 12.66 -9.93 -2.99
N ILE A 124 13.91 -10.19 -3.45
CA ILE A 124 14.96 -9.16 -3.47
C ILE A 124 14.60 -8.01 -4.40
N ALA A 125 14.10 -8.29 -5.60
CA ALA A 125 13.70 -7.25 -6.56
C ALA A 125 12.52 -6.43 -6.02
N ASN A 126 11.51 -7.10 -5.48
CA ASN A 126 10.30 -6.47 -4.96
C ASN A 126 10.59 -5.62 -3.73
N ILE A 127 11.35 -6.14 -2.77
CA ILE A 127 11.69 -5.40 -1.55
C ILE A 127 12.57 -4.20 -1.85
N ASN A 128 13.50 -4.31 -2.81
CA ASN A 128 14.37 -3.21 -3.21
C ASN A 128 13.58 -2.09 -3.91
N LYS A 129 12.57 -2.43 -4.71
CA LYS A 129 11.67 -1.44 -5.30
C LYS A 129 10.97 -0.61 -4.21
N ILE A 130 10.42 -1.26 -3.17
CA ILE A 130 9.75 -0.56 -2.08
C ILE A 130 10.76 0.25 -1.24
N ARG A 131 11.90 -0.34 -0.89
CA ARG A 131 12.94 0.36 -0.10
C ARG A 131 13.47 1.60 -0.81
N LYS A 132 13.62 1.53 -2.15
CA LYS A 132 13.98 2.72 -2.94
C LYS A 132 12.93 3.81 -2.78
N VAL A 133 11.64 3.48 -2.94
CA VAL A 133 10.52 4.43 -2.79
C VAL A 133 10.50 5.08 -1.40
N VAL A 134 10.67 4.29 -0.34
CA VAL A 134 10.70 4.76 1.05
C VAL A 134 11.90 5.66 1.30
N ASN A 135 13.08 5.31 0.77
CA ASN A 135 14.29 6.14 0.87
C ASN A 135 14.15 7.45 0.10
N ASP A 136 13.59 7.40 -1.13
CA ASP A 136 13.41 8.58 -2.00
C ASP A 136 12.46 9.62 -1.35
N THR A 137 11.57 9.16 -0.47
CA THR A 137 10.62 10.02 0.27
C THR A 137 10.95 10.13 1.76
N SER A 138 12.19 9.83 2.14
CA SER A 138 12.61 9.87 3.55
C SER A 138 12.34 11.24 4.16
N CYS A 139 11.80 11.25 5.38
CA CYS A 139 11.43 12.47 6.13
C CYS A 139 10.27 13.29 5.52
N GLU A 140 9.66 12.86 4.42
CA GLU A 140 8.49 13.53 3.86
C GLU A 140 7.20 13.05 4.53
N TYR A 141 6.36 13.99 4.95
CA TYR A 141 5.02 13.74 5.48
C TYR A 141 4.11 14.93 5.18
N LEU A 142 2.81 14.73 5.27
CA LEU A 142 1.80 15.76 5.05
C LEU A 142 1.51 16.49 6.37
N ASP A 143 1.51 17.82 6.32
CA ASP A 143 1.10 18.64 7.43
C ASP A 143 0.04 19.68 7.03
N TYR A 144 -0.70 20.15 8.04
CA TYR A 144 -1.61 21.27 7.93
C TYR A 144 -1.46 22.14 9.17
N ASN A 145 -1.12 23.41 8.99
CA ASN A 145 -0.87 24.35 10.08
C ASN A 145 0.14 23.83 11.12
N ASN A 146 1.28 23.31 10.67
CA ASN A 146 2.37 22.74 11.48
C ASN A 146 1.95 21.51 12.34
N SER A 147 0.90 20.82 11.93
CA SER A 147 0.47 19.57 12.56
C SER A 147 0.35 18.46 11.52
N VAL A 148 0.87 17.28 11.84
CA VAL A 148 0.72 16.12 10.97
C VAL A 148 -0.76 15.83 10.75
N VAL A 149 -1.16 15.57 9.50
CA VAL A 149 -2.56 15.32 9.14
C VAL A 149 -2.97 13.86 9.35
N ASP A 150 -4.28 13.63 9.52
CA ASP A 150 -4.88 12.31 9.38
C ASP A 150 -4.97 11.96 7.88
N ALA A 151 -3.90 11.36 7.34
CA ALA A 151 -3.79 11.02 5.93
C ALA A 151 -4.51 9.69 5.64
N PHE A 152 -5.85 9.71 5.62
CA PHE A 152 -6.65 8.54 5.25
C PHE A 152 -6.52 8.25 3.76
N PHE A 153 -6.52 6.97 3.41
CA PHE A 153 -6.49 6.50 2.03
C PHE A 153 -7.39 5.27 1.85
N PHE A 154 -7.80 5.02 0.62
CA PHE A 154 -8.63 3.87 0.23
C PHE A 154 -8.45 3.59 -1.26
N SER A 155 -8.88 2.43 -1.74
CA SER A 155 -8.57 1.98 -3.10
C SER A 155 -9.43 2.61 -4.18
N THR A 156 -10.73 2.83 -3.92
CA THR A 156 -11.71 3.20 -4.96
C THR A 156 -12.80 4.07 -4.35
N SER A 157 -13.07 5.21 -4.97
CA SER A 157 -14.22 6.07 -4.66
C SER A 157 -15.41 5.74 -5.55
N THR A 158 -16.53 6.39 -5.31
CA THR A 158 -17.72 6.36 -6.19
C THR A 158 -17.70 7.46 -7.27
N GLY A 159 -16.52 7.96 -7.64
CA GLY A 159 -16.31 9.07 -8.57
C GLY A 159 -16.01 10.41 -7.88
N LYS A 160 -16.16 10.46 -6.56
CA LYS A 160 -15.73 11.56 -5.68
C LYS A 160 -15.43 11.04 -4.29
N THR A 161 -14.56 11.74 -3.57
CA THR A 161 -14.33 11.48 -2.14
C THR A 161 -15.42 12.13 -1.29
N GLU A 162 -15.51 11.77 -0.01
CA GLU A 162 -16.46 12.38 0.92
C GLU A 162 -15.77 13.40 1.84
N ASN A 163 -16.54 14.33 2.41
CA ASN A 163 -16.00 15.22 3.44
C ASN A 163 -15.79 14.45 4.75
N SER A 164 -14.78 14.82 5.51
CA SER A 164 -14.50 14.20 6.80
C SER A 164 -15.66 14.30 7.79
N ILE A 165 -16.44 15.37 7.74
CA ILE A 165 -17.60 15.56 8.63
C ILE A 165 -18.69 14.51 8.36
N ASP A 166 -18.90 14.14 7.10
CA ASP A 166 -19.94 13.20 6.69
C ASP A 166 -19.59 11.75 7.05
N VAL A 167 -18.27 11.44 7.11
CA VAL A 167 -17.78 10.08 7.38
C VAL A 167 -17.42 9.88 8.85
N PHE A 168 -16.75 10.85 9.46
CA PHE A 168 -16.16 10.70 10.79
C PHE A 168 -16.82 11.58 11.86
N ASN A 169 -17.82 12.39 11.52
CA ASN A 169 -18.44 13.41 12.38
C ASN A 169 -17.41 14.44 12.93
N ILE A 170 -16.29 14.63 12.22
CA ILE A 170 -15.22 15.57 12.58
C ILE A 170 -14.90 16.41 11.35
N SER A 171 -14.95 17.74 11.47
CA SER A 171 -14.56 18.64 10.38
C SER A 171 -13.05 18.81 10.34
N LEU A 172 -12.42 18.19 9.35
CA LEU A 172 -11.00 18.35 9.05
C LEU A 172 -10.85 19.20 7.78
N PRO A 173 -10.31 20.43 7.87
CA PRO A 173 -10.31 21.37 6.73
C PRO A 173 -9.58 20.87 5.49
N TYR A 174 -8.65 19.95 5.67
CA TYR A 174 -7.84 19.33 4.61
C TYR A 174 -8.45 18.04 4.02
N LEU A 175 -9.54 17.51 4.58
CA LEU A 175 -10.25 16.32 4.07
C LEU A 175 -11.64 16.73 3.57
N LYS A 176 -11.67 17.29 2.37
CA LYS A 176 -12.89 17.70 1.67
C LYS A 176 -13.18 16.78 0.49
N SER A 177 -14.45 16.75 0.09
CA SER A 177 -14.87 16.06 -1.12
C SER A 177 -14.17 16.64 -2.36
N VAL A 178 -13.55 15.77 -3.15
CA VAL A 178 -12.93 16.10 -4.44
C VAL A 178 -13.35 15.08 -5.49
N SER A 179 -13.40 15.48 -6.78
CA SER A 179 -13.66 14.57 -7.88
C SER A 179 -12.54 13.55 -8.04
N SER A 180 -12.92 12.30 -8.31
CA SER A 180 -12.06 11.17 -8.64
C SER A 180 -12.70 10.30 -9.71
N GLU A 181 -13.27 10.94 -10.75
CA GLU A 181 -14.02 10.28 -11.83
C GLU A 181 -13.21 9.22 -12.59
N TRP A 182 -11.88 9.32 -12.58
CA TRP A 182 -10.99 8.30 -13.15
C TRP A 182 -11.16 6.91 -12.52
N ASP A 183 -11.63 6.81 -11.29
CA ASP A 183 -11.85 5.52 -10.61
C ASP A 183 -12.80 4.62 -11.38
N GLN A 184 -13.81 5.20 -12.04
CA GLN A 184 -14.74 4.46 -12.90
C GLN A 184 -14.04 3.71 -14.04
N ASN A 185 -12.96 4.27 -14.56
CA ASN A 185 -12.27 3.73 -15.73
C ASN A 185 -11.11 2.80 -15.38
N VAL A 186 -10.56 2.91 -14.17
CA VAL A 186 -9.32 2.20 -13.79
C VAL A 186 -9.51 1.19 -12.66
N SER A 187 -10.53 1.35 -11.82
CA SER A 187 -10.77 0.42 -10.72
C SER A 187 -11.47 -0.85 -11.19
N PRO A 188 -10.93 -2.04 -10.86
CA PRO A 188 -11.58 -3.31 -11.19
C PRO A 188 -12.82 -3.60 -10.33
N VAL A 189 -13.05 -2.82 -9.27
CA VAL A 189 -14.13 -3.02 -8.28
C VAL A 189 -15.06 -1.80 -8.18
N PHE A 190 -15.09 -0.95 -9.22
CA PHE A 190 -15.96 0.23 -9.21
C PHE A 190 -17.44 -0.13 -9.18
N TYR A 191 -17.83 -1.22 -9.86
CA TYR A 191 -19.16 -1.77 -9.83
C TYR A 191 -19.14 -3.20 -9.28
N ASP A 192 -20.05 -3.47 -8.33
CA ASP A 192 -20.29 -4.82 -7.82
C ASP A 192 -21.81 -5.04 -7.73
N PHE A 193 -22.27 -6.26 -8.03
CA PHE A 193 -23.67 -6.60 -8.10
C PHE A 193 -23.95 -7.87 -7.30
N TYR A 194 -24.91 -7.77 -6.40
CA TYR A 194 -25.41 -8.91 -5.64
C TYR A 194 -26.89 -9.10 -5.93
N THR A 195 -27.26 -10.30 -6.37
CA THR A 195 -28.64 -10.68 -6.60
C THR A 195 -29.19 -11.45 -5.42
N PHE A 196 -30.31 -11.01 -4.89
CA PHE A 196 -31.03 -11.67 -3.80
C PHE A 196 -32.45 -12.00 -4.23
N THR A 197 -33.00 -13.12 -3.74
CA THR A 197 -34.46 -13.26 -3.70
C THR A 197 -35.06 -12.24 -2.73
N LEU A 198 -36.26 -11.82 -2.95
CA LEU A 198 -36.95 -10.82 -2.11
C LEU A 198 -36.99 -11.26 -0.64
N GLU A 199 -37.30 -12.53 -0.40
CA GLU A 199 -37.26 -13.12 0.95
C GLU A 199 -35.90 -13.08 1.60
N SER A 200 -34.83 -13.46 0.86
CA SER A 200 -33.45 -13.42 1.34
C SER A 200 -32.99 -12.00 1.67
N PHE A 201 -33.40 -11.02 0.85
CA PHE A 201 -33.09 -9.62 1.07
C PHE A 201 -33.69 -9.10 2.39
N TYR A 202 -34.99 -9.29 2.59
CA TYR A 202 -35.68 -8.88 3.82
C TYR A 202 -35.13 -9.60 5.06
N LYS A 203 -34.81 -10.91 4.94
CA LYS A 203 -34.16 -11.66 6.03
C LYS A 203 -32.80 -11.08 6.41
N LYS A 204 -31.97 -10.70 5.42
CA LYS A 204 -30.66 -10.08 5.67
C LYS A 204 -30.77 -8.72 6.36
N LEU A 205 -31.81 -7.95 6.05
CA LEU A 205 -32.09 -6.66 6.70
C LEU A 205 -32.78 -6.80 8.06
N ASN A 206 -33.10 -8.02 8.48
CA ASN A 206 -33.89 -8.30 9.70
C ASN A 206 -35.24 -7.56 9.72
N ILE A 207 -35.88 -7.43 8.56
CA ILE A 207 -37.18 -6.77 8.34
C ILE A 207 -38.21 -7.81 7.99
N LYS A 208 -39.42 -7.69 8.57
CA LYS A 208 -40.56 -8.56 8.21
C LYS A 208 -41.01 -8.26 6.78
N TYR A 209 -41.01 -9.27 5.93
CA TYR A 209 -41.60 -9.20 4.59
C TYR A 209 -43.10 -9.45 4.65
N TYR A 210 -43.85 -8.49 4.20
CA TYR A 210 -45.32 -8.64 3.99
C TYR A 210 -45.58 -8.67 2.48
N CYS A 211 -45.97 -9.84 1.97
CA CYS A 211 -46.52 -9.92 0.60
C CYS A 211 -47.85 -9.21 0.60
N LEU A 212 -47.96 -8.05 -0.04
CA LEU A 212 -49.25 -7.46 -0.35
C LEU A 212 -49.92 -8.36 -1.42
N LYS A 213 -50.97 -9.07 -1.03
CA LYS A 213 -51.81 -9.85 -1.95
C LYS A 213 -52.63 -8.94 -2.82
#